data_e488e5ee4e06d5747d59fee349e62481
#
_entry.id   e488e5ee4e06d5747d59fee349e62481
#
_cell.length_a   1.000
_cell.length_b   1.000
_cell.length_c   1.000
_cell.angle_alpha   90.00
_cell.angle_beta   90.00
_cell.angle_gamma   90.00
#
_symmetry.space_group_name_H-M   'P 1'
#
loop_
_entity.id
_entity.type
_entity.pdbx_description
1 polymer ?
#
loop_
_entity_poly.entity_id
_entity_poly.type
_entity_poly.pdbx_seq_one_letter_code
_entity_poly.pdbx_strand_id
1 'polypeptide(L)'
;DRDGQIAASGEVANGVLDQLLDSPYFDTAPPKSLDRNQFDVSLVQSLSMEDGAATLTAFTSVSITRALPHFPEKPLRWLVTGGGRHNKFLMANLSRELGVDVEPVEAVGWNGDALEAQAFAYLAVQSRKGLPLTYPGTTGAKGPTTGGVYFSSS
;
A
#
# COMPACT_ATOMS: atom_id res chain seq x y z
N ASP A 1 -7.01 12.18 -9.59
CA ASP A 1 -5.79 12.79 -10.15
C ASP A 1 -5.23 11.89 -11.26
N ARG A 2 -5.43 12.29 -12.51
CA ARG A 2 -4.95 11.51 -13.64
C ARG A 2 -3.43 11.61 -13.73
N ASP A 3 -2.73 10.49 -13.68
CA ASP A 3 -1.25 10.37 -13.76
C ASP A 3 -0.48 11.19 -12.71
N GLY A 4 -1.16 11.71 -11.68
CA GLY A 4 -0.57 12.56 -10.64
C GLY A 4 -0.33 14.01 -11.06
N GLN A 5 -1.03 14.51 -12.09
CA GLN A 5 -0.80 15.87 -12.64
C GLN A 5 -1.18 16.97 -11.64
N ILE A 6 -2.24 16.77 -10.86
CA ILE A 6 -2.66 17.72 -9.83
C ILE A 6 -1.61 17.76 -8.73
N ALA A 7 -1.21 16.60 -8.21
CA ALA A 7 -0.18 16.52 -7.19
C ALA A 7 1.18 17.08 -7.66
N ALA A 8 1.52 16.88 -8.94
CA ALA A 8 2.77 17.39 -9.51
C ALA A 8 2.80 18.93 -9.64
N SER A 9 1.64 19.59 -9.63
CA SER A 9 1.53 21.05 -9.70
C SER A 9 1.48 21.75 -8.33
N GLY A 10 1.34 20.97 -7.24
CA GLY A 10 1.27 21.48 -5.88
C GLY A 10 2.59 21.38 -5.13
N GLU A 11 2.62 21.99 -3.96
CA GLU A 11 3.71 21.93 -3.01
C GLU A 11 3.32 21.10 -1.78
N VAL A 12 4.28 20.36 -1.23
CA VAL A 12 4.06 19.55 -0.03
C VAL A 12 3.99 20.44 1.20
N ALA A 13 2.86 20.43 1.90
CA ALA A 13 2.68 21.10 3.18
C ALA A 13 3.35 20.24 4.30
N ASN A 14 4.65 20.44 4.52
CA ASN A 14 5.45 19.62 5.42
C ASN A 14 4.85 19.51 6.83
N GLY A 15 4.31 20.59 7.40
CA GLY A 15 3.68 20.55 8.72
C GLY A 15 2.44 19.66 8.79
N VAL A 16 1.69 19.52 7.68
CA VAL A 16 0.57 18.59 7.56
C VAL A 16 1.07 17.16 7.34
N LEU A 17 2.10 17.01 6.52
CA LEU A 17 2.76 15.71 6.30
C LEU A 17 3.28 15.12 7.61
N ASP A 18 3.95 15.92 8.43
CA ASP A 18 4.47 15.51 9.73
C ASP A 18 3.34 15.03 10.66
N GLN A 19 2.22 15.76 10.70
CA GLN A 19 1.05 15.36 11.49
C GLN A 19 0.43 14.04 10.99
N LEU A 20 0.35 13.82 9.69
CA LEU A 20 -0.14 12.56 9.11
C LEU A 20 0.78 11.37 9.44
N LEU A 21 2.09 11.64 9.53
CA LEU A 21 3.11 10.62 9.87
C LEU A 21 3.28 10.41 11.37
N ASP A 22 2.73 11.29 12.21
CA ASP A 22 2.75 11.18 13.68
C ASP A 22 1.70 10.18 14.18
N SER A 23 1.86 8.93 13.75
CA SER A 23 0.99 7.82 14.13
C SER A 23 1.82 6.69 14.73
N PRO A 24 1.47 6.21 15.94
CA PRO A 24 2.15 5.07 16.58
C PRO A 24 2.15 3.80 15.73
N TYR A 25 1.26 3.73 14.74
CA TYR A 25 1.24 2.62 13.78
C TYR A 25 2.58 2.43 13.07
N PHE A 26 3.26 3.53 12.71
CA PHE A 26 4.52 3.43 11.97
C PHE A 26 5.65 2.81 12.78
N ASP A 27 5.63 2.97 14.10
CA ASP A 27 6.63 2.43 15.03
C ASP A 27 6.31 1.00 15.50
N THR A 28 5.09 0.52 15.22
CA THR A 28 4.68 -0.83 15.60
C THR A 28 5.38 -1.87 14.74
N ALA A 29 5.93 -2.92 15.36
CA ALA A 29 6.55 -4.03 14.65
C ALA A 29 5.50 -4.85 13.86
N PRO A 30 5.82 -5.36 12.66
CA PRO A 30 4.96 -6.29 11.94
C PRO A 30 4.85 -7.66 12.65
N PRO A 31 3.77 -8.42 12.38
CA PRO A 31 2.69 -8.14 11.45
C PRO A 31 1.71 -7.10 12.01
N LYS A 32 1.39 -6.09 11.22
CA LYS A 32 0.49 -4.99 11.60
C LYS A 32 -0.41 -4.63 10.44
N SER A 33 -1.60 -4.10 10.75
CA SER A 33 -2.53 -3.56 9.77
C SER A 33 -3.21 -2.32 10.32
N LEU A 34 -3.62 -1.43 9.43
CA LEU A 34 -4.39 -0.25 9.76
C LEU A 34 -5.39 0.01 8.64
N ASP A 35 -6.63 0.32 8.99
CA ASP A 35 -7.62 0.75 8.01
C ASP A 35 -7.29 2.18 7.56
N ARG A 36 -7.42 2.44 6.26
CA ARG A 36 -7.16 3.77 5.67
C ARG A 36 -7.97 4.90 6.32
N ASN A 37 -9.15 4.59 6.86
CA ASN A 37 -10.02 5.56 7.51
C ASN A 37 -9.53 5.99 8.91
N GLN A 38 -8.46 5.39 9.41
CA GLN A 38 -7.84 5.80 10.67
C GLN A 38 -6.84 6.95 10.49
N PHE A 39 -6.49 7.30 9.26
CA PHE A 39 -5.72 8.51 8.98
C PHE A 39 -6.67 9.71 8.88
N ASP A 40 -6.35 10.78 9.59
CA ASP A 40 -7.14 12.02 9.55
C ASP A 40 -6.84 12.84 8.30
N VAL A 41 -7.51 12.50 7.20
CA VAL A 41 -7.39 13.24 5.94
C VAL A 41 -8.02 14.64 5.99
N SER A 42 -8.72 15.02 7.09
CA SER A 42 -9.24 16.37 7.25
C SER A 42 -8.14 17.43 7.34
N LEU A 43 -6.94 17.01 7.74
CA LEU A 43 -5.75 17.87 7.81
C LEU A 43 -5.39 18.55 6.49
N VAL A 44 -5.74 17.95 5.35
CA VAL A 44 -5.48 18.56 4.03
C VAL A 44 -6.62 19.44 3.52
N GLN A 45 -7.77 19.51 4.20
CA GLN A 45 -8.94 20.25 3.72
C GLN A 45 -8.73 21.78 3.64
N SER A 46 -7.78 22.33 4.40
CA SER A 46 -7.42 23.74 4.38
C SER A 46 -6.43 24.10 3.27
N LEU A 47 -5.85 23.11 2.59
CA LEU A 47 -4.90 23.31 1.50
C LEU A 47 -5.62 23.53 0.17
N SER A 48 -4.89 24.05 -0.82
CA SER A 48 -5.34 23.98 -2.20
C SER A 48 -5.51 22.54 -2.66
N MET A 49 -6.24 22.30 -3.73
CA MET A 49 -6.39 20.95 -4.28
C MET A 49 -5.04 20.36 -4.71
N GLU A 50 -4.19 21.19 -5.28
CA GLU A 50 -2.86 20.86 -5.75
C GLU A 50 -1.94 20.48 -4.58
N ASP A 51 -1.87 21.33 -3.55
CA ASP A 51 -1.03 21.11 -2.37
C ASP A 51 -1.53 19.93 -1.52
N GLY A 52 -2.84 19.80 -1.40
CA GLY A 52 -3.46 18.64 -0.75
C GLY A 52 -3.11 17.33 -1.45
N ALA A 53 -3.18 17.31 -2.79
CA ALA A 53 -2.81 16.14 -3.59
C ALA A 53 -1.31 15.84 -3.51
N ALA A 54 -0.46 16.87 -3.55
CA ALA A 54 0.99 16.74 -3.38
C ALA A 54 1.34 16.17 -2.00
N THR A 55 0.72 16.72 -0.93
CA THR A 55 0.94 16.29 0.46
C THR A 55 0.50 14.83 0.69
N LEU A 56 -0.68 14.42 0.18
CA LEU A 56 -1.14 13.03 0.30
C LEU A 56 -0.30 12.05 -0.54
N THR A 57 0.24 12.49 -1.68
CA THR A 57 1.16 11.68 -2.47
C THR A 57 2.49 11.49 -1.73
N ALA A 58 3.03 12.55 -1.12
CA ALA A 58 4.21 12.48 -0.27
C ALA A 58 3.96 11.59 0.95
N PHE A 59 2.80 11.74 1.62
CA PHE A 59 2.41 10.88 2.74
C PHE A 59 2.39 9.40 2.33
N THR A 60 1.80 9.06 1.18
CA THR A 60 1.79 7.69 0.66
C THR A 60 3.20 7.16 0.45
N SER A 61 4.08 7.94 -0.17
CA SER A 61 5.44 7.52 -0.47
C SER A 61 6.28 7.35 0.80
N VAL A 62 6.24 8.33 1.70
CA VAL A 62 7.01 8.30 2.96
C VAL A 62 6.50 7.21 3.90
N SER A 63 5.18 6.99 4.00
CA SER A 63 4.62 5.93 4.85
C SER A 63 5.09 4.54 4.41
N ILE A 64 5.28 4.30 3.12
CA ILE A 64 5.82 3.04 2.59
C ILE A 64 7.30 2.87 3.01
N THR A 65 8.11 3.95 3.03
CA THR A 65 9.51 3.86 3.47
C THR A 65 9.64 3.47 4.93
N ARG A 66 8.63 3.75 5.77
CA ARG A 66 8.60 3.33 7.18
C ARG A 66 8.58 1.80 7.36
N ALA A 67 8.36 1.04 6.28
CA ALA A 67 8.50 -0.41 6.30
C ALA A 67 9.97 -0.89 6.21
N LEU A 68 10.88 -0.05 5.68
CA LEU A 68 12.28 -0.46 5.43
C LEU A 68 13.02 -1.01 6.66
N PRO A 69 12.89 -0.43 7.87
CA PRO A 69 13.56 -0.95 9.06
C PRO A 69 13.12 -2.37 9.48
N HIS A 70 11.98 -2.83 8.97
CA HIS A 70 11.42 -4.14 9.29
C HIS A 70 11.85 -5.25 8.32
N PHE A 71 12.55 -4.91 7.24
CA PHE A 71 13.08 -5.93 6.31
C PHE A 71 14.41 -6.47 6.83
N PRO A 72 14.63 -7.80 6.72
CA PRO A 72 15.91 -8.41 7.12
C PRO A 72 17.07 -7.94 6.24
N GLU A 73 16.79 -7.59 4.99
CA GLU A 73 17.73 -7.07 4.01
C GLU A 73 17.08 -5.95 3.22
N LYS A 74 17.89 -4.99 2.76
CA LYS A 74 17.38 -3.89 1.93
C LYS A 74 16.82 -4.43 0.61
N PRO A 75 15.56 -4.14 0.26
CA PRO A 75 15.01 -4.52 -1.04
C PRO A 75 15.83 -3.92 -2.20
N LEU A 76 16.11 -4.73 -3.21
CA LEU A 76 16.84 -4.29 -4.41
C LEU A 76 15.94 -3.54 -5.39
N ARG A 77 14.64 -3.82 -5.37
CA ARG A 77 13.60 -3.16 -6.19
C ARG A 77 12.24 -3.35 -5.54
N TRP A 78 11.30 -2.51 -5.95
CA TRP A 78 9.89 -2.61 -5.55
C TRP A 78 9.01 -2.81 -6.78
N LEU A 79 8.06 -3.71 -6.66
CA LEU A 79 7.03 -3.95 -7.69
C LEU A 79 5.69 -3.41 -7.18
N VAL A 80 5.06 -2.54 -7.96
CA VAL A 80 3.79 -1.90 -7.60
C VAL A 80 2.67 -2.52 -8.43
N THR A 81 1.59 -2.89 -7.76
CA THR A 81 0.34 -3.37 -8.36
C THR A 81 -0.82 -2.45 -8.02
N GLY A 82 -1.98 -2.69 -8.60
CA GLY A 82 -3.17 -1.86 -8.41
C GLY A 82 -3.11 -0.53 -9.16
N GLY A 83 -4.13 0.30 -9.00
CA GLY A 83 -4.28 1.56 -9.78
C GLY A 83 -3.16 2.58 -9.59
N GLY A 84 -2.52 2.58 -8.42
CA GLY A 84 -1.42 3.51 -8.10
C GLY A 84 -0.21 3.41 -9.05
N ARG A 85 0.03 2.23 -9.64
CA ARG A 85 1.13 2.02 -10.60
C ARG A 85 1.02 2.85 -11.88
N HIS A 86 -0.18 3.33 -12.21
CA HIS A 86 -0.43 4.21 -13.35
C HIS A 86 -0.15 5.69 -13.03
N ASN A 87 -0.07 6.05 -11.76
CA ASN A 87 0.24 7.41 -11.33
C ASN A 87 1.76 7.65 -11.41
N LYS A 88 2.21 8.28 -12.50
CA LYS A 88 3.64 8.52 -12.76
C LYS A 88 4.31 9.37 -11.67
N PHE A 89 3.59 10.33 -11.12
CA PHE A 89 4.12 11.18 -10.06
C PHE A 89 4.33 10.40 -8.76
N LEU A 90 3.36 9.53 -8.39
CA LEU A 90 3.51 8.64 -7.24
C LEU A 90 4.69 7.67 -7.43
N MET A 91 4.81 7.06 -8.61
CA MET A 91 5.90 6.11 -8.90
C MET A 91 7.28 6.80 -8.82
N ALA A 92 7.40 8.02 -9.33
CA ALA A 92 8.63 8.81 -9.23
C ALA A 92 8.95 9.19 -7.77
N ASN A 93 7.94 9.59 -6.99
CA ASN A 93 8.11 9.86 -5.56
C ASN A 93 8.57 8.62 -4.79
N LEU A 94 7.93 7.47 -5.03
CA LEU A 94 8.33 6.19 -4.41
C LEU A 94 9.79 5.84 -4.72
N SER A 95 10.21 5.94 -5.98
CA SER A 95 11.59 5.66 -6.37
C SER A 95 12.59 6.58 -5.68
N ARG A 96 12.26 7.88 -5.60
CA ARG A 96 13.10 8.87 -4.90
C ARG A 96 13.21 8.56 -3.41
N GLU A 97 12.09 8.30 -2.73
CA GLU A 97 12.06 8.06 -1.28
C GLU A 97 12.69 6.71 -0.89
N LEU A 98 12.51 5.68 -1.70
CA LEU A 98 13.07 4.33 -1.45
C LEU A 98 14.56 4.23 -1.86
N GLY A 99 15.01 5.07 -2.81
CA GLY A 99 16.39 5.05 -3.32
C GLY A 99 16.74 3.78 -4.07
N VAL A 100 15.73 3.12 -4.68
CA VAL A 100 15.86 1.91 -5.50
C VAL A 100 14.84 1.97 -6.64
N ASP A 101 14.96 1.05 -7.60
CA ASP A 101 14.00 0.96 -8.70
C ASP A 101 12.60 0.59 -8.22
N VAL A 102 11.63 1.35 -8.67
CA VAL A 102 10.20 1.12 -8.44
C VAL A 102 9.51 0.94 -9.78
N GLU A 103 9.02 -0.25 -10.03
CA GLU A 103 8.48 -0.68 -11.32
C GLU A 103 7.04 -1.20 -11.17
N PRO A 104 6.20 -1.08 -12.19
CA PRO A 104 4.93 -1.79 -12.21
C PRO A 104 5.18 -3.30 -12.32
N VAL A 105 4.27 -4.12 -11.77
CA VAL A 105 4.41 -5.59 -11.80
C VAL A 105 4.47 -6.18 -13.22
N GLU A 106 4.06 -5.43 -14.22
CA GLU A 106 4.20 -5.78 -15.63
C GLU A 106 5.67 -5.96 -16.06
N ALA A 107 6.60 -5.30 -15.37
CA ALA A 107 8.05 -5.46 -15.61
C ALA A 107 8.54 -6.90 -15.41
N VAL A 108 7.80 -7.70 -14.62
CA VAL A 108 8.08 -9.13 -14.41
C VAL A 108 7.03 -10.05 -15.05
N GLY A 109 6.23 -9.50 -15.97
CA GLY A 109 5.24 -10.27 -16.73
C GLY A 109 3.93 -10.57 -15.98
N TRP A 110 3.67 -9.90 -14.84
CA TRP A 110 2.42 -10.04 -14.12
C TRP A 110 1.38 -9.05 -14.63
N ASN A 111 0.10 -9.38 -14.46
CA ASN A 111 -1.00 -8.48 -14.80
C ASN A 111 -1.46 -7.74 -13.54
N GLY A 112 -1.09 -6.46 -13.42
CA GLY A 112 -1.39 -5.65 -12.24
C GLY A 112 -2.89 -5.37 -12.04
N ASP A 113 -3.71 -5.45 -13.07
CA ASP A 113 -5.17 -5.31 -12.94
C ASP A 113 -5.85 -6.60 -12.46
N ALA A 114 -5.24 -7.75 -12.72
CA ALA A 114 -5.79 -9.05 -12.36
C ALA A 114 -5.21 -9.64 -11.07
N LEU A 115 -4.12 -9.09 -10.54
CA LEU A 115 -3.35 -9.72 -9.46
C LEU A 115 -4.17 -9.92 -8.18
N GLU A 116 -4.99 -8.94 -7.80
CA GLU A 116 -5.87 -9.03 -6.64
C GLU A 116 -6.95 -10.12 -6.85
N ALA A 117 -7.58 -10.15 -8.02
CA ALA A 117 -8.57 -11.18 -8.36
C ALA A 117 -7.94 -12.58 -8.36
N GLN A 118 -6.71 -12.72 -8.84
CA GLN A 118 -5.95 -13.99 -8.79
C GLN A 118 -5.66 -14.41 -7.34
N ALA A 119 -5.28 -13.47 -6.47
CA ALA A 119 -5.07 -13.75 -5.05
C ALA A 119 -6.35 -14.24 -4.38
N PHE A 120 -7.49 -13.60 -4.60
CA PHE A 120 -8.77 -14.06 -4.07
C PHE A 120 -9.20 -15.40 -4.64
N ALA A 121 -8.99 -15.65 -5.93
CA ALA A 121 -9.26 -16.97 -6.54
C ALA A 121 -8.41 -18.07 -5.87
N TYR A 122 -7.14 -17.81 -5.62
CA TYR A 122 -6.28 -18.73 -4.88
C TYR A 122 -6.80 -18.99 -3.46
N LEU A 123 -7.16 -17.94 -2.72
CA LEU A 123 -7.71 -18.08 -1.37
C LEU A 123 -9.04 -18.85 -1.35
N ALA A 124 -9.90 -18.65 -2.37
CA ALA A 124 -11.15 -19.42 -2.50
C ALA A 124 -10.88 -20.92 -2.69
N VAL A 125 -9.88 -21.29 -3.50
CA VAL A 125 -9.45 -22.69 -3.66
C VAL A 125 -8.89 -23.26 -2.36
N GLN A 126 -8.04 -22.49 -1.64
CA GLN A 126 -7.52 -22.89 -0.33
C GLN A 126 -8.64 -23.15 0.67
N SER A 127 -9.63 -22.22 0.75
CA SER A 127 -10.81 -22.36 1.60
C SER A 127 -11.58 -23.67 1.29
N ARG A 128 -11.87 -23.94 0.00
CA ARG A 128 -12.57 -25.17 -0.40
C ARG A 128 -11.81 -26.45 -0.06
N LYS A 129 -10.49 -26.39 -0.02
CA LYS A 129 -9.63 -27.53 0.37
C LYS A 129 -9.40 -27.64 1.88
N GLY A 130 -9.97 -26.74 2.68
CA GLY A 130 -9.73 -26.68 4.13
C GLY A 130 -8.29 -26.34 4.49
N LEU A 131 -7.55 -25.71 3.58
CA LEU A 131 -6.17 -25.29 3.79
C LEU A 131 -6.13 -23.88 4.43
N PRO A 132 -5.05 -23.54 5.14
CA PRO A 132 -4.91 -22.23 5.74
C PRO A 132 -4.94 -21.10 4.71
N LEU A 133 -5.65 -20.03 5.04
CA LEU A 133 -5.69 -18.78 4.27
C LEU A 133 -4.63 -17.78 4.77
N THR A 134 -4.20 -17.93 6.01
CA THR A 134 -3.21 -17.04 6.63
C THR A 134 -2.42 -17.74 7.73
N TYR A 135 -1.29 -17.13 8.08
CA TYR A 135 -0.32 -17.64 9.03
C TYR A 135 0.10 -16.53 10.04
N PRO A 136 0.67 -16.89 11.22
CA PRO A 136 1.12 -15.90 12.21
C PRO A 136 2.03 -14.82 11.64
N GLY A 137 3.00 -15.20 10.83
CA GLY A 137 3.95 -14.24 10.21
C GLY A 137 3.35 -13.34 9.12
N THR A 138 2.12 -13.63 8.65
CA THR A 138 1.46 -12.85 7.60
C THR A 138 0.50 -11.81 8.18
N THR A 139 -0.36 -12.22 9.09
CA THR A 139 -1.44 -11.35 9.62
C THR A 139 -1.48 -11.26 11.15
N GLY A 140 -0.56 -11.89 11.85
CA GLY A 140 -0.60 -11.97 13.31
C GLY A 140 -1.64 -12.96 13.88
N ALA A 141 -2.19 -13.83 13.04
CA ALA A 141 -3.09 -14.89 13.50
C ALA A 141 -2.38 -15.80 14.52
N LYS A 142 -3.13 -16.36 15.49
CA LYS A 142 -2.56 -17.22 16.54
C LYS A 142 -1.94 -18.51 16.02
N GLY A 143 -2.29 -18.92 14.81
CA GLY A 143 -1.79 -20.12 14.12
C GLY A 143 -2.26 -20.13 12.66
N PRO A 144 -1.90 -21.17 11.87
CA PRO A 144 -2.47 -21.35 10.54
C PRO A 144 -4.00 -21.36 10.63
N THR A 145 -4.64 -20.42 9.94
CA THR A 145 -6.08 -20.18 10.07
C THR A 145 -6.79 -20.46 8.75
N THR A 146 -7.76 -21.36 8.81
CA THR A 146 -8.71 -21.63 7.72
C THR A 146 -9.88 -20.65 7.80
N GLY A 147 -10.68 -20.53 6.72
CA GLY A 147 -11.85 -19.66 6.74
C GLY A 147 -12.63 -19.73 5.42
N GLY A 148 -13.63 -18.88 5.33
CA GLY A 148 -14.54 -18.84 4.18
C GLY A 148 -15.71 -19.80 4.34
N VAL A 149 -16.84 -19.43 3.71
CA VAL A 149 -18.05 -20.25 3.60
C VAL A 149 -18.37 -20.44 2.12
N TYR A 150 -18.54 -21.67 1.72
CA TYR A 150 -18.94 -21.98 0.34
C TYR A 150 -20.46 -21.94 0.22
N PHE A 151 -20.94 -21.15 -0.70
CA PHE A 151 -22.36 -21.15 -1.11
C PHE A 151 -22.47 -21.78 -2.50
N SER A 152 -23.25 -22.88 -2.63
CA SER A 152 -23.57 -23.44 -3.94
C SER A 152 -24.50 -22.49 -4.69
N SER A 153 -24.27 -22.29 -5.97
CA SER A 153 -25.30 -21.71 -6.83
C SER A 153 -26.48 -22.70 -6.89
N SER A 154 -27.65 -22.25 -6.45
CA SER A 154 -28.93 -22.95 -6.68
C SER A 154 -29.25 -22.97 -8.16
#